data_be721027438ff7cc87e0892e37992315
#
_entry.id   be721027438ff7cc87e0892e37992315
#
_cell.length_a   1.000
_cell.length_b   1.000
_cell.length_c   1.000
_cell.angle_alpha   90.00
_cell.angle_beta   90.00
_cell.angle_gamma   90.00
#
_symmetry.space_group_name_H-M   'P 1'
#
loop_
_entity.id
_entity.type
_entity.pdbx_description
1 polymer ?
#
loop_
_entity_poly.entity_id
_entity_poly.type
_entity_poly.pdbx_seq_one_letter_code
_entity_poly.pdbx_strand_id
1 'polypeptide(L)'
;MATPTPSSSFSQWWRDYRAILTLAALFAVFPFILPYTALANEIMLFALAAAAFDLCLGYAGVMMFCQASFFGLGVYAAALTLLHLTSNLFAAIGLGVLASASLAIVIGFMATTRSGSYSVLLTLAFAEMIYFIAFQWSGLTGGDNGLTGIKRPNLEIPGFFSINLQSSLAYYFFSFVFFIAAFYIIRRITLSPFGKVLMAVRENEQRAQAIGYNTRLYKMLVFVIGGIFMGLAGALYCMYICFAHIHYVHFEISGNIVMMVLTGGMGTLFGPVMGAFIIVLASDLASALWDRWMLIMGGLFIFFVLFARGGLWGLFEKLLKMRPARGKKN
;
A
#
# COMPACT_ATOMS: atom_id res chain seq x y z
N MET A 1 -29.07 -10.03 -25.99
CA MET A 1 -27.87 -9.22 -25.75
C MET A 1 -28.28 -7.74 -25.74
N ALA A 2 -28.47 -7.16 -24.55
CA ALA A 2 -28.81 -5.75 -24.44
C ALA A 2 -27.52 -4.91 -24.48
N THR A 3 -27.41 -4.03 -25.46
CA THR A 3 -26.32 -3.07 -25.57
C THR A 3 -26.35 -2.14 -24.35
N PRO A 4 -25.24 -1.92 -23.62
CA PRO A 4 -25.22 -1.01 -22.50
C PRO A 4 -25.46 0.42 -23.01
N THR A 5 -26.49 1.07 -22.46
CA THR A 5 -26.83 2.46 -22.78
C THR A 5 -25.68 3.40 -22.34
N PRO A 6 -25.28 4.38 -23.14
CA PRO A 6 -24.13 5.27 -22.85
C PRO A 6 -24.31 6.13 -21.58
N SER A 7 -25.50 6.23 -21.03
CA SER A 7 -25.82 6.95 -19.79
C SER A 7 -25.27 6.26 -18.52
N SER A 8 -25.00 4.95 -18.54
CA SER A 8 -24.49 4.22 -17.38
C SER A 8 -22.98 4.44 -17.12
N SER A 9 -22.20 4.69 -18.17
CA SER A 9 -20.75 4.90 -18.03
C SER A 9 -20.42 6.27 -17.42
N PHE A 10 -21.16 7.32 -17.79
CA PHE A 10 -20.95 8.70 -17.29
C PHE A 10 -21.32 8.82 -15.80
N SER A 11 -22.42 8.18 -15.38
CA SER A 11 -22.83 8.20 -13.97
C SER A 11 -21.93 7.37 -13.06
N GLN A 12 -21.28 6.31 -13.57
CA GLN A 12 -20.26 5.56 -12.87
C GLN A 12 -18.97 6.37 -12.74
N TRP A 13 -18.52 7.02 -13.82
CA TRP A 13 -17.35 7.88 -13.82
C TRP A 13 -17.48 9.04 -12.79
N TRP A 14 -18.66 9.70 -12.70
CA TRP A 14 -18.94 10.74 -11.72
C TRP A 14 -18.94 10.22 -10.26
N ARG A 15 -19.47 9.04 -10.02
CA ARG A 15 -19.43 8.41 -8.68
C ARG A 15 -18.00 8.09 -8.26
N ASP A 16 -17.21 7.65 -9.20
CA ASP A 16 -15.81 7.31 -8.96
C ASP A 16 -14.96 8.54 -8.65
N TYR A 17 -15.20 9.65 -9.36
CA TYR A 17 -14.53 10.90 -9.09
C TYR A 17 -14.91 11.48 -7.71
N ARG A 18 -16.18 11.42 -7.35
CA ARG A 18 -16.65 11.82 -6.03
C ARG A 18 -15.99 11.04 -4.90
N ALA A 19 -15.83 9.75 -5.05
CA ALA A 19 -15.19 8.92 -4.03
C ALA A 19 -13.69 9.24 -3.84
N ILE A 20 -12.96 9.57 -4.92
CA ILE A 20 -11.57 10.04 -4.81
C ILE A 20 -11.53 11.44 -4.19
N LEU A 21 -12.44 12.34 -4.57
CA LEU A 21 -12.52 13.67 -3.99
C LEU A 21 -12.85 13.64 -2.49
N THR A 22 -13.77 12.75 -2.07
CA THR A 22 -14.07 12.59 -0.63
C THR A 22 -12.88 12.06 0.14
N LEU A 23 -12.14 11.09 -0.43
CA LEU A 23 -10.91 10.59 0.17
C LEU A 23 -9.85 11.69 0.25
N ALA A 24 -9.67 12.45 -0.83
CA ALA A 24 -8.72 13.56 -0.87
C ALA A 24 -9.08 14.64 0.15
N ALA A 25 -10.37 15.02 0.25
CA ALA A 25 -10.83 15.98 1.24
C ALA A 25 -10.60 15.46 2.69
N LEU A 26 -10.87 14.18 2.93
CA LEU A 26 -10.65 13.56 4.23
C LEU A 26 -9.17 13.63 4.64
N PHE A 27 -8.26 13.18 3.76
CA PHE A 27 -6.82 13.23 4.04
C PHE A 27 -6.26 14.66 4.10
N ALA A 28 -6.80 15.62 3.33
CA ALA A 28 -6.39 17.02 3.43
C ALA A 28 -6.67 17.62 4.82
N VAL A 29 -7.69 17.12 5.49
CA VAL A 29 -8.09 17.61 6.83
C VAL A 29 -7.40 16.81 7.97
N PHE A 30 -6.88 15.61 7.71
CA PHE A 30 -6.23 14.74 8.71
C PHE A 30 -5.16 15.43 9.57
N PRO A 31 -4.20 16.23 9.02
CA PRO A 31 -3.16 16.86 9.82
C PRO A 31 -3.70 17.86 10.85
N PHE A 32 -4.96 18.29 10.70
CA PHE A 32 -5.61 19.22 11.61
C PHE A 32 -6.50 18.53 12.65
N ILE A 33 -6.94 17.29 12.40
CA ILE A 33 -7.80 16.51 13.32
C ILE A 33 -6.94 15.62 14.24
N LEU A 34 -5.86 15.03 13.68
CA LEU A 34 -5.02 14.12 14.44
C LEU A 34 -4.10 14.86 15.42
N PRO A 35 -3.74 14.23 16.54
CA PRO A 35 -2.94 14.85 17.61
C PRO A 35 -1.60 15.42 17.12
N TYR A 36 -1.00 14.78 16.11
CA TYR A 36 0.25 15.22 15.51
C TYR A 36 0.34 14.81 14.04
N THR A 37 0.98 15.66 13.24
CA THR A 37 1.13 15.47 11.77
C THR A 37 1.93 14.21 11.41
N ALA A 38 2.73 13.71 12.35
CA ALA A 38 3.50 12.48 12.20
C ALA A 38 2.59 11.27 11.96
N LEU A 39 1.57 11.09 12.81
CA LEU A 39 0.61 9.99 12.69
C LEU A 39 -0.17 10.07 11.37
N ALA A 40 -0.54 11.29 10.94
CA ALA A 40 -1.22 11.49 9.67
C ALA A 40 -0.37 11.02 8.46
N ASN A 41 0.94 11.32 8.47
CA ASN A 41 1.86 10.85 7.43
C ASN A 41 1.99 9.33 7.42
N GLU A 42 2.16 8.74 8.60
CA GLU A 42 2.31 7.29 8.75
C GLU A 42 1.07 6.55 8.24
N ILE A 43 -0.13 6.96 8.67
CA ILE A 43 -1.40 6.42 8.19
C ILE A 43 -1.49 6.50 6.67
N MET A 44 -1.14 7.64 6.07
CA MET A 44 -1.24 7.86 4.64
C MET A 44 -0.28 6.97 3.84
N LEU A 45 0.97 6.81 4.29
CA LEU A 45 1.96 6.00 3.60
C LEU A 45 1.69 4.50 3.74
N PHE A 46 1.25 4.04 4.92
CA PHE A 46 0.77 2.67 5.08
C PHE A 46 -0.55 2.41 4.36
N ALA A 47 -1.43 3.39 4.23
CA ALA A 47 -2.63 3.27 3.39
C ALA A 47 -2.27 3.07 1.91
N LEU A 48 -1.21 3.74 1.41
CA LEU A 48 -0.69 3.50 0.06
C LEU A 48 -0.14 2.08 -0.08
N ALA A 49 0.66 1.62 0.89
CA ALA A 49 1.20 0.27 0.91
C ALA A 49 0.08 -0.79 0.96
N ALA A 50 -0.94 -0.60 1.81
CA ALA A 50 -2.08 -1.48 1.90
C ALA A 50 -2.92 -1.51 0.60
N ALA A 51 -3.14 -0.36 -0.04
CA ALA A 51 -3.83 -0.28 -1.34
C ALA A 51 -3.03 -0.98 -2.47
N ALA A 52 -1.69 -0.86 -2.45
CA ALA A 52 -0.81 -1.56 -3.37
C ALA A 52 -0.87 -3.09 -3.18
N PHE A 53 -0.91 -3.54 -1.93
CA PHE A 53 -1.05 -4.96 -1.63
C PHE A 53 -2.44 -5.51 -1.98
N ASP A 54 -3.49 -4.72 -1.82
CA ASP A 54 -4.85 -5.11 -2.18
C ASP A 54 -4.99 -5.42 -3.67
N LEU A 55 -4.20 -4.80 -4.55
CA LEU A 55 -4.12 -5.19 -5.95
C LEU A 55 -3.74 -6.68 -6.11
N CYS A 56 -2.79 -7.16 -5.32
CA CYS A 56 -2.31 -8.53 -5.39
C CYS A 56 -3.28 -9.49 -4.67
N LEU A 57 -3.64 -9.18 -3.42
CA LEU A 57 -4.49 -10.05 -2.60
C LEU A 57 -5.96 -9.91 -2.98
N GLY A 58 -6.45 -8.68 -3.03
CA GLY A 58 -7.86 -8.37 -3.17
C GLY A 58 -8.38 -8.56 -4.60
N TYR A 59 -7.60 -8.20 -5.61
CA TYR A 59 -8.02 -8.30 -7.02
C TYR A 59 -7.51 -9.55 -7.72
N ALA A 60 -6.26 -9.95 -7.51
CA ALA A 60 -5.69 -11.13 -8.17
C ALA A 60 -5.77 -12.43 -7.35
N GLY A 61 -6.09 -12.34 -6.05
CA GLY A 61 -6.13 -13.49 -5.14
C GLY A 61 -4.76 -14.08 -4.84
N VAL A 62 -3.69 -13.32 -5.05
CA VAL A 62 -2.31 -13.74 -4.79
C VAL A 62 -1.91 -13.27 -3.40
N MET A 63 -1.88 -14.23 -2.46
CA MET A 63 -1.35 -13.98 -1.13
C MET A 63 0.17 -14.07 -1.15
N MET A 64 0.85 -13.09 -0.57
CA MET A 64 2.30 -13.02 -0.48
C MET A 64 2.72 -12.39 0.86
N PHE A 65 3.95 -12.68 1.32
CA PHE A 65 4.52 -12.13 2.55
C PHE A 65 5.83 -11.37 2.34
N CYS A 66 6.10 -10.92 1.11
CA CYS A 66 7.30 -10.14 0.76
C CYS A 66 7.04 -8.63 0.60
N GLN A 67 5.90 -8.13 1.10
CA GLN A 67 5.54 -6.71 1.00
C GLN A 67 6.59 -5.81 1.68
N ALA A 68 7.04 -6.22 2.87
CA ALA A 68 8.07 -5.51 3.62
C ALA A 68 9.39 -5.42 2.83
N SER A 69 9.73 -6.45 2.05
CA SER A 69 10.94 -6.42 1.22
C SER A 69 10.86 -5.34 0.13
N PHE A 70 9.69 -5.15 -0.49
CA PHE A 70 9.50 -4.09 -1.50
C PHE A 70 9.47 -2.71 -0.85
N PHE A 71 8.76 -2.58 0.28
CA PHE A 71 8.70 -1.35 1.06
C PHE A 71 10.08 -0.97 1.58
N GLY A 72 10.78 -1.89 2.25
CA GLY A 72 12.10 -1.69 2.82
C GLY A 72 13.17 -1.42 1.77
N LEU A 73 13.11 -2.09 0.60
CA LEU A 73 14.03 -1.78 -0.48
C LEU A 73 13.81 -0.36 -1.02
N GLY A 74 12.55 0.10 -1.07
CA GLY A 74 12.20 1.49 -1.35
C GLY A 74 12.81 2.46 -0.33
N VAL A 75 12.72 2.12 0.96
CA VAL A 75 13.33 2.88 2.07
C VAL A 75 14.84 2.96 1.90
N TYR A 76 15.53 1.82 1.74
CA TYR A 76 16.99 1.77 1.65
C TYR A 76 17.52 2.41 0.37
N ALA A 77 16.90 2.18 -0.78
CA ALA A 77 17.34 2.77 -2.03
C ALA A 77 17.18 4.30 -2.02
N ALA A 78 16.11 4.83 -1.44
CA ALA A 78 15.97 6.27 -1.24
C ALA A 78 17.00 6.82 -0.26
N ALA A 79 17.26 6.12 0.86
CA ALA A 79 18.27 6.48 1.84
C ALA A 79 19.68 6.57 1.23
N LEU A 80 20.10 5.51 0.52
CA LEU A 80 21.40 5.44 -0.14
C LEU A 80 21.56 6.51 -1.22
N THR A 81 20.49 6.80 -1.96
CA THR A 81 20.50 7.88 -2.95
C THR A 81 20.76 9.22 -2.30
N LEU A 82 20.10 9.53 -1.19
CA LEU A 82 20.26 10.80 -0.48
C LEU A 82 21.60 10.93 0.26
N LEU A 83 22.20 9.81 0.70
CA LEU A 83 23.46 9.82 1.40
C LEU A 83 24.67 9.86 0.46
N HIS A 84 24.62 9.13 -0.66
CA HIS A 84 25.80 8.87 -1.47
C HIS A 84 25.73 9.39 -2.91
N LEU A 85 24.54 9.57 -3.47
CA LEU A 85 24.41 9.93 -4.88
C LEU A 85 24.03 11.41 -5.08
N THR A 86 22.84 11.78 -4.66
CA THR A 86 22.33 13.15 -4.88
C THR A 86 21.32 13.54 -3.80
N SER A 87 21.29 14.83 -3.45
CA SER A 87 20.24 15.38 -2.60
C SER A 87 18.94 15.69 -3.37
N ASN A 88 18.74 15.06 -4.55
CA ASN A 88 17.54 15.29 -5.35
C ASN A 88 16.41 14.34 -4.92
N LEU A 89 15.31 14.94 -4.51
CA LEU A 89 14.11 14.25 -4.02
C LEU A 89 13.50 13.29 -5.04
N PHE A 90 13.39 13.73 -6.30
CA PHE A 90 12.81 12.90 -7.36
C PHE A 90 13.71 11.72 -7.75
N ALA A 91 15.03 11.91 -7.69
CA ALA A 91 15.99 10.84 -7.91
C ALA A 91 15.87 9.76 -6.81
N ALA A 92 15.72 10.15 -5.55
CA ALA A 92 15.53 9.22 -4.43
C ALA A 92 14.23 8.42 -4.57
N ILE A 93 13.12 9.08 -4.92
CA ILE A 93 11.85 8.39 -5.18
C ILE A 93 12.00 7.45 -6.38
N GLY A 94 12.55 7.93 -7.49
CA GLY A 94 12.71 7.15 -8.72
C GLY A 94 13.56 5.90 -8.51
N LEU A 95 14.71 6.02 -7.86
CA LEU A 95 15.58 4.87 -7.55
C LEU A 95 14.95 3.91 -6.54
N GLY A 96 14.23 4.43 -5.54
CA GLY A 96 13.44 3.60 -4.61
C GLY A 96 12.39 2.76 -5.32
N VAL A 97 11.64 3.36 -6.22
CA VAL A 97 10.63 2.68 -7.03
C VAL A 97 11.27 1.65 -7.99
N LEU A 98 12.36 2.02 -8.67
CA LEU A 98 13.05 1.13 -9.61
C LEU A 98 13.67 -0.07 -8.89
N ALA A 99 14.29 0.14 -7.73
CA ALA A 99 14.85 -0.94 -6.92
C ALA A 99 13.76 -1.94 -6.49
N SER A 100 12.64 -1.44 -5.98
CA SER A 100 11.51 -2.28 -5.57
C SER A 100 10.85 -2.99 -6.77
N ALA A 101 10.73 -2.31 -7.90
CA ALA A 101 10.19 -2.91 -9.13
C ALA A 101 11.08 -4.03 -9.65
N SER A 102 12.41 -3.85 -9.64
CA SER A 102 13.38 -4.89 -10.06
C SER A 102 13.28 -6.14 -9.18
N LEU A 103 13.21 -5.95 -7.86
CA LEU A 103 12.99 -7.05 -6.93
C LEU A 103 11.64 -7.74 -7.15
N ALA A 104 10.58 -6.95 -7.38
CA ALA A 104 9.25 -7.49 -7.66
C ALA A 104 9.19 -8.32 -8.96
N ILE A 105 9.98 -7.97 -9.98
CA ILE A 105 10.12 -8.78 -11.19
C ILE A 105 10.76 -10.14 -10.86
N VAL A 106 11.85 -10.14 -10.10
CA VAL A 106 12.56 -11.38 -9.73
C VAL A 106 11.68 -12.30 -8.89
N ILE A 107 11.14 -11.78 -7.78
CA ILE A 107 10.29 -12.58 -6.88
C ILE A 107 8.98 -12.96 -7.59
N GLY A 108 8.35 -12.04 -8.32
CA GLY A 108 7.11 -12.28 -9.04
C GLY A 108 7.25 -13.37 -10.10
N PHE A 109 8.35 -13.39 -10.84
CA PHE A 109 8.65 -14.46 -11.81
C PHE A 109 8.71 -15.82 -11.13
N MET A 110 9.38 -15.92 -9.97
CA MET A 110 9.51 -17.18 -9.23
C MET A 110 8.21 -17.56 -8.49
N ALA A 111 7.56 -16.62 -7.82
CA ALA A 111 6.35 -16.85 -7.05
C ALA A 111 5.14 -17.25 -7.90
N THR A 112 5.06 -16.76 -9.15
CA THR A 112 3.94 -17.09 -10.06
C THR A 112 4.10 -18.40 -10.80
N THR A 113 5.23 -19.11 -10.65
CA THR A 113 5.43 -20.45 -11.23
C THR A 113 4.62 -21.52 -10.52
N ARG A 114 4.30 -21.32 -9.26
CA ARG A 114 3.51 -22.22 -8.43
C ARG A 114 2.29 -21.50 -7.88
N SER A 115 1.20 -22.24 -7.68
CA SER A 115 -0.05 -21.70 -7.13
C SER A 115 -0.29 -22.19 -5.70
N GLY A 116 -1.14 -21.48 -4.96
CA GLY A 116 -1.56 -21.86 -3.62
C GLY A 116 -0.49 -21.64 -2.54
N SER A 117 -0.46 -22.51 -1.55
CA SER A 117 0.40 -22.39 -0.35
C SER A 117 1.90 -22.33 -0.66
N TYR A 118 2.35 -22.96 -1.75
CA TYR A 118 3.76 -22.91 -2.16
C TYR A 118 4.22 -21.49 -2.52
N SER A 119 3.38 -20.72 -3.19
CA SER A 119 3.69 -19.31 -3.52
C SER A 119 3.85 -18.48 -2.26
N VAL A 120 2.99 -18.70 -1.26
CA VAL A 120 3.03 -18.00 0.04
C VAL A 120 4.33 -18.29 0.78
N LEU A 121 4.68 -19.58 0.91
CA LEU A 121 5.93 -20.00 1.59
C LEU A 121 7.17 -19.50 0.84
N LEU A 122 7.14 -19.53 -0.48
CA LEU A 122 8.25 -19.04 -1.30
C LEU A 122 8.48 -17.54 -1.11
N THR A 123 7.39 -16.74 -1.09
CA THR A 123 7.50 -15.29 -0.85
C THR A 123 7.95 -14.95 0.55
N LEU A 124 7.59 -15.77 1.56
CA LEU A 124 8.10 -15.64 2.92
C LEU A 124 9.60 -15.95 2.97
N ALA A 125 10.04 -17.04 2.31
CA ALA A 125 11.47 -17.38 2.25
C ALA A 125 12.30 -16.27 1.58
N PHE A 126 11.79 -15.65 0.51
CA PHE A 126 12.43 -14.49 -0.10
C PHE A 126 12.46 -13.27 0.84
N ALA A 127 11.40 -13.03 1.60
CA ALA A 127 11.36 -11.94 2.56
C ALA A 127 12.47 -12.10 3.61
N GLU A 128 12.60 -13.29 4.18
CA GLU A 128 13.66 -13.63 5.15
C GLU A 128 15.05 -13.54 4.52
N MET A 129 15.22 -14.04 3.30
CA MET A 129 16.50 -13.95 2.59
C MET A 129 16.94 -12.50 2.41
N ILE A 130 16.03 -11.60 2.00
CA ILE A 130 16.33 -10.19 1.80
C ILE A 130 16.63 -9.51 3.12
N TYR A 131 15.88 -9.85 4.18
CA TYR A 131 16.17 -9.37 5.53
C TYR A 131 17.58 -9.76 5.97
N PHE A 132 17.97 -11.02 5.83
CA PHE A 132 19.32 -11.49 6.18
C PHE A 132 20.42 -10.84 5.34
N ILE A 133 20.21 -10.64 4.04
CA ILE A 133 21.14 -9.92 3.17
C ILE A 133 21.32 -8.49 3.69
N ALA A 134 20.21 -7.79 3.97
CA ALA A 134 20.26 -6.43 4.47
C ALA A 134 20.92 -6.34 5.86
N PHE A 135 20.69 -7.32 6.73
CA PHE A 135 21.30 -7.40 8.06
C PHE A 135 22.82 -7.65 8.01
N GLN A 136 23.25 -8.60 7.17
CA GLN A 136 24.67 -8.95 7.06
C GLN A 136 25.50 -7.88 6.32
N TRP A 137 24.89 -7.16 5.41
CA TRP A 137 25.60 -6.17 4.60
C TRP A 137 25.72 -4.81 5.31
N SER A 138 26.25 -4.85 6.53
CA SER A 138 26.34 -3.67 7.42
C SER A 138 27.07 -2.47 6.79
N GLY A 139 28.05 -2.71 5.89
CA GLY A 139 28.74 -1.65 5.18
C GLY A 139 27.88 -0.82 4.22
N LEU A 140 26.76 -1.38 3.72
CA LEU A 140 25.83 -0.69 2.82
C LEU A 140 24.55 -0.24 3.53
N THR A 141 23.99 -1.09 4.38
CA THR A 141 22.69 -0.90 5.01
C THR A 141 22.76 -0.35 6.44
N GLY A 142 23.97 -0.32 7.02
CA GLY A 142 24.15 -0.03 8.44
C GLY A 142 23.81 -1.20 9.37
N GLY A 143 23.37 -2.35 8.81
CA GLY A 143 22.96 -3.53 9.59
C GLY A 143 21.85 -3.21 10.57
N ASP A 144 22.03 -3.66 11.83
CA ASP A 144 21.05 -3.43 12.90
C ASP A 144 20.93 -1.97 13.33
N ASN A 145 22.00 -1.17 13.16
CA ASN A 145 21.97 0.26 13.49
C ASN A 145 21.21 1.11 12.46
N GLY A 146 20.99 0.59 11.24
CA GLY A 146 20.38 1.31 10.15
C GLY A 146 21.22 2.47 9.60
N LEU A 147 20.65 3.21 8.65
CA LEU A 147 21.28 4.39 8.06
C LEU A 147 20.72 5.66 8.70
N THR A 148 21.60 6.41 9.34
CA THR A 148 21.33 7.72 9.97
C THR A 148 21.91 8.86 9.15
N GLY A 149 21.58 10.11 9.51
CA GLY A 149 22.13 11.29 8.84
C GLY A 149 21.45 11.66 7.53
N ILE A 150 20.33 11.01 7.20
CA ILE A 150 19.53 11.34 6.03
C ILE A 150 18.88 12.71 6.26
N LYS A 151 19.23 13.67 5.40
CA LYS A 151 18.59 14.99 5.42
C LYS A 151 17.45 15.01 4.43
N ARG A 152 16.29 15.50 4.87
CA ARG A 152 15.15 15.70 3.97
C ARG A 152 15.53 16.77 2.95
N PRO A 153 15.58 16.46 1.63
CA PRO A 153 15.90 17.44 0.63
C PRO A 153 14.78 18.47 0.48
N ASN A 154 15.15 19.69 0.14
CA ASN A 154 14.18 20.68 -0.28
C ASN A 154 13.67 20.35 -1.69
N LEU A 155 12.44 20.74 -1.99
CA LEU A 155 11.91 20.65 -3.34
C LEU A 155 12.52 21.81 -4.16
N GLU A 156 13.61 21.54 -4.86
CA GLU A 156 14.24 22.48 -5.78
C GLU A 156 13.83 22.12 -7.21
N ILE A 157 12.97 22.94 -7.81
CA ILE A 157 12.71 22.89 -9.25
C ILE A 157 13.62 23.92 -9.89
N PRO A 158 14.63 23.51 -10.69
CA PRO A 158 15.56 24.45 -11.30
C PRO A 158 14.80 25.53 -12.06
N GLY A 159 14.90 26.78 -11.59
CA GLY A 159 14.32 27.95 -12.24
C GLY A 159 12.96 28.44 -11.78
N PHE A 160 12.23 27.75 -10.87
CA PHE A 160 10.86 28.16 -10.50
C PHE A 160 10.59 28.37 -9.01
N PHE A 161 10.91 27.40 -8.15
CA PHE A 161 10.56 27.47 -6.73
C PHE A 161 11.47 26.58 -5.87
N SER A 162 11.86 27.08 -4.69
CA SER A 162 12.39 26.27 -3.61
C SER A 162 11.36 26.19 -2.48
N ILE A 163 10.73 25.01 -2.31
CA ILE A 163 9.83 24.78 -1.19
C ILE A 163 10.62 24.07 -0.11
N ASN A 164 10.62 24.67 1.07
CA ASN A 164 11.25 24.05 2.23
C ASN A 164 10.36 22.93 2.77
N LEU A 165 10.78 21.67 2.59
CA LEU A 165 10.09 20.48 3.07
C LEU A 165 10.50 20.06 4.51
N GLN A 166 11.26 20.90 5.22
CA GLN A 166 11.71 20.58 6.58
C GLN A 166 10.53 20.54 7.57
N SER A 167 9.48 21.35 7.34
CA SER A 167 8.30 21.29 8.20
C SER A 167 7.49 20.01 7.93
N SER A 168 7.02 19.36 9.00
CA SER A 168 6.21 18.13 8.91
C SER A 168 4.94 18.33 8.10
N LEU A 169 4.36 19.51 8.15
CA LEU A 169 3.14 19.84 7.42
C LEU A 169 3.38 20.03 5.92
N ALA A 170 4.49 20.70 5.54
CA ALA A 170 4.84 20.82 4.11
C ALA A 170 5.15 19.45 3.50
N TYR A 171 5.86 18.59 4.25
CA TYR A 171 6.13 17.22 3.82
C TYR A 171 4.84 16.39 3.70
N TYR A 172 3.90 16.57 4.62
CA TYR A 172 2.59 15.91 4.54
C TYR A 172 1.89 16.22 3.22
N PHE A 173 1.76 17.48 2.84
CA PHE A 173 1.12 17.86 1.57
C PHE A 173 1.89 17.40 0.34
N PHE A 174 3.22 17.33 0.43
CA PHE A 174 4.03 16.75 -0.63
C PHE A 174 3.72 15.26 -0.81
N SER A 175 3.79 14.45 0.24
CA SER A 175 3.47 13.01 0.19
C SER A 175 2.00 12.76 -0.15
N PHE A 176 1.10 13.65 0.25
CA PHE A 176 -0.32 13.60 -0.09
C PHE A 176 -0.57 13.68 -1.61
N VAL A 177 0.15 14.53 -2.32
CA VAL A 177 0.05 14.60 -3.80
C VAL A 177 0.43 13.27 -4.43
N PHE A 178 1.52 12.65 -3.98
CA PHE A 178 1.94 11.33 -4.46
C PHE A 178 0.94 10.23 -4.09
N PHE A 179 0.41 10.27 -2.88
CA PHE A 179 -0.62 9.33 -2.43
C PHE A 179 -1.86 9.39 -3.33
N ILE A 180 -2.41 10.59 -3.58
CA ILE A 180 -3.59 10.75 -4.43
C ILE A 180 -3.31 10.33 -5.87
N ALA A 181 -2.15 10.70 -6.41
CA ALA A 181 -1.75 10.29 -7.76
C ALA A 181 -1.64 8.76 -7.87
N ALA A 182 -0.95 8.11 -6.93
CA ALA A 182 -0.79 6.66 -6.89
C ALA A 182 -2.15 5.96 -6.70
N PHE A 183 -2.98 6.42 -5.77
CA PHE A 183 -4.30 5.87 -5.53
C PHE A 183 -5.22 6.00 -6.75
N TYR A 184 -5.16 7.13 -7.45
CA TYR A 184 -5.87 7.32 -8.72
C TYR A 184 -5.43 6.33 -9.79
N ILE A 185 -4.10 6.12 -9.93
CA ILE A 185 -3.56 5.15 -10.90
C ILE A 185 -3.98 3.72 -10.53
N ILE A 186 -3.85 3.32 -9.25
CA ILE A 186 -4.29 2.02 -8.76
C ILE A 186 -5.78 1.80 -9.10
N ARG A 187 -6.63 2.80 -8.83
CA ARG A 187 -8.05 2.71 -9.14
C ARG A 187 -8.30 2.58 -10.64
N ARG A 188 -7.56 3.31 -11.47
CA ARG A 188 -7.68 3.17 -12.94
C ARG A 188 -7.28 1.78 -13.41
N ILE A 189 -6.27 1.18 -12.79
CA ILE A 189 -5.84 -0.20 -13.06
C ILE A 189 -6.96 -1.17 -12.67
N THR A 190 -7.57 -1.02 -11.49
CA THR A 190 -8.64 -1.93 -11.04
C THR A 190 -9.90 -1.86 -11.89
N LEU A 191 -10.24 -0.69 -12.42
CA LEU A 191 -11.41 -0.48 -13.29
C LEU A 191 -11.14 -0.83 -14.77
N SER A 192 -9.89 -1.04 -15.15
CA SER A 192 -9.48 -1.37 -16.52
C SER A 192 -9.84 -2.82 -16.90
N PRO A 193 -9.76 -3.19 -18.19
CA PRO A 193 -9.85 -4.59 -18.60
C PRO A 193 -8.87 -5.50 -17.88
N PHE A 194 -7.66 -5.01 -17.57
CA PHE A 194 -6.66 -5.73 -16.80
C PHE A 194 -7.19 -6.10 -15.40
N GLY A 195 -7.78 -5.17 -14.67
CA GLY A 195 -8.38 -5.42 -13.35
C GLY A 195 -9.52 -6.44 -13.41
N LYS A 196 -10.34 -6.42 -14.46
CA LYS A 196 -11.42 -7.42 -14.66
C LYS A 196 -10.86 -8.82 -14.89
N VAL A 197 -9.77 -8.96 -15.65
CA VAL A 197 -9.09 -10.25 -15.84
C VAL A 197 -8.48 -10.74 -14.52
N LEU A 198 -7.88 -9.85 -13.70
CA LEU A 198 -7.40 -10.24 -12.37
C LEU A 198 -8.51 -10.81 -11.49
N MET A 199 -9.69 -10.18 -11.47
CA MET A 199 -10.84 -10.70 -10.74
C MET A 199 -11.30 -12.06 -11.27
N ALA A 200 -11.33 -12.27 -12.58
CA ALA A 200 -11.65 -13.56 -13.18
C ALA A 200 -10.63 -14.64 -12.80
N VAL A 201 -9.33 -14.31 -12.76
CA VAL A 201 -8.27 -15.21 -12.29
C VAL A 201 -8.44 -15.56 -10.81
N ARG A 202 -8.80 -14.58 -9.97
CA ARG A 202 -9.08 -14.79 -8.56
C ARG A 202 -10.26 -15.72 -8.32
N GLU A 203 -11.34 -15.57 -9.10
CA GLU A 203 -12.54 -16.42 -8.95
C GLU A 203 -12.28 -17.86 -9.39
N ASN A 204 -11.67 -18.06 -10.54
CA ASN A 204 -11.31 -19.40 -11.04
C ASN A 204 -10.18 -19.31 -12.09
N GLU A 205 -8.98 -19.63 -11.66
CA GLU A 205 -7.77 -19.57 -12.52
C GLU A 205 -7.86 -20.52 -13.70
N GLN A 206 -8.35 -21.76 -13.49
CA GLN A 206 -8.48 -22.76 -14.57
C GLN A 206 -9.48 -22.32 -15.64
N ARG A 207 -10.59 -21.69 -15.23
CA ARG A 207 -11.58 -21.15 -16.17
C ARG A 207 -10.99 -19.98 -16.97
N ALA A 208 -10.22 -19.10 -16.34
CA ALA A 208 -9.56 -18.00 -17.02
C ALA A 208 -8.53 -18.52 -18.06
N GLN A 209 -7.78 -19.58 -17.74
CA GLN A 209 -6.87 -20.24 -18.66
C GLN A 209 -7.60 -20.91 -19.83
N ALA A 210 -8.73 -21.58 -19.58
CA ALA A 210 -9.52 -22.23 -20.61
C ALA A 210 -10.09 -21.25 -21.66
N ILE A 211 -10.31 -19.98 -21.27
CA ILE A 211 -10.74 -18.90 -22.17
C ILE A 211 -9.55 -18.26 -22.93
N GLY A 212 -8.31 -18.69 -22.63
CA GLY A 212 -7.10 -18.25 -23.34
C GLY A 212 -6.28 -17.16 -22.63
N TYR A 213 -6.59 -16.77 -21.40
CA TYR A 213 -5.78 -15.81 -20.64
C TYR A 213 -4.52 -16.47 -20.09
N ASN A 214 -3.38 -15.81 -20.25
CA ASN A 214 -2.12 -16.21 -19.61
C ASN A 214 -2.11 -15.74 -18.15
N THR A 215 -2.70 -16.52 -17.25
CA THR A 215 -2.88 -16.16 -15.83
C THR A 215 -1.56 -15.86 -15.11
N ARG A 216 -0.49 -16.57 -15.49
CA ARG A 216 0.85 -16.36 -14.93
C ARG A 216 1.37 -14.94 -15.24
N LEU A 217 1.22 -14.47 -16.48
CA LEU A 217 1.64 -13.13 -16.89
C LEU A 217 0.85 -12.05 -16.11
N TYR A 218 -0.48 -12.23 -15.98
CA TYR A 218 -1.31 -11.29 -15.23
C TYR A 218 -0.93 -11.23 -13.75
N LYS A 219 -0.68 -12.37 -13.11
CA LYS A 219 -0.17 -12.44 -11.74
C LYS A 219 1.19 -11.79 -11.59
N MET A 220 2.11 -12.02 -12.52
CA MET A 220 3.43 -11.39 -12.52
C MET A 220 3.32 -9.86 -12.66
N LEU A 221 2.51 -9.37 -13.60
CA LEU A 221 2.32 -7.93 -13.80
C LEU A 221 1.73 -7.24 -12.57
N VAL A 222 0.71 -7.83 -11.93
CA VAL A 222 0.15 -7.24 -10.72
C VAL A 222 1.14 -7.26 -9.55
N PHE A 223 2.00 -8.25 -9.48
CA PHE A 223 3.07 -8.34 -8.50
C PHE A 223 4.08 -7.19 -8.66
N VAL A 224 4.49 -6.92 -9.90
CA VAL A 224 5.39 -5.81 -10.24
C VAL A 224 4.73 -4.45 -9.95
N ILE A 225 3.47 -4.28 -10.35
CA ILE A 225 2.70 -3.06 -10.07
C ILE A 225 2.60 -2.83 -8.55
N GLY A 226 2.28 -3.87 -7.79
CA GLY A 226 2.27 -3.82 -6.33
C GLY A 226 3.62 -3.40 -5.75
N GLY A 227 4.72 -3.99 -6.25
CA GLY A 227 6.09 -3.64 -5.87
C GLY A 227 6.46 -2.19 -6.16
N ILE A 228 6.03 -1.64 -7.31
CA ILE A 228 6.22 -0.23 -7.66
C ILE A 228 5.59 0.70 -6.63
N PHE A 229 4.32 0.49 -6.28
CA PHE A 229 3.62 1.34 -5.31
C PHE A 229 4.09 1.12 -3.86
N MET A 230 4.51 -0.11 -3.50
CA MET A 230 5.17 -0.40 -2.24
C MET A 230 6.50 0.34 -2.13
N GLY A 231 7.33 0.31 -3.19
CA GLY A 231 8.59 1.03 -3.26
C GLY A 231 8.41 2.55 -3.17
N LEU A 232 7.34 3.07 -3.81
CA LEU A 232 6.97 4.48 -3.68
C LEU A 232 6.61 4.84 -2.23
N ALA A 233 5.78 4.02 -1.58
CA ALA A 233 5.43 4.22 -0.17
C ALA A 233 6.68 4.18 0.74
N GLY A 234 7.59 3.22 0.51
CA GLY A 234 8.85 3.09 1.24
C GLY A 234 9.79 4.27 1.03
N ALA A 235 9.97 4.72 -0.21
CA ALA A 235 10.82 5.88 -0.51
C ALA A 235 10.31 7.17 0.16
N LEU A 236 8.99 7.41 0.11
CA LEU A 236 8.36 8.53 0.81
C LEU A 236 8.48 8.36 2.33
N TYR A 237 8.38 7.14 2.85
CA TYR A 237 8.51 6.87 4.28
C TYR A 237 9.93 7.14 4.80
N CYS A 238 10.96 6.77 4.04
CA CYS A 238 12.35 7.10 4.35
C CYS A 238 12.58 8.61 4.55
N MET A 239 12.09 9.40 3.61
CA MET A 239 12.22 10.87 3.68
C MET A 239 11.35 11.50 4.78
N TYR A 240 10.28 10.83 5.17
CA TYR A 240 9.45 11.25 6.28
C TYR A 240 10.20 11.09 7.62
N ILE A 241 10.72 9.89 7.90
CA ILE A 241 11.41 9.59 9.17
C ILE A 241 12.87 10.09 9.16
N CYS A 242 13.49 10.29 7.98
CA CYS A 242 14.91 10.59 7.81
C CYS A 242 15.82 9.50 8.40
N PHE A 243 15.37 8.26 8.35
CA PHE A 243 16.05 7.10 8.91
C PHE A 243 15.66 5.83 8.14
N ALA A 244 16.64 4.96 7.85
CA ALA A 244 16.37 3.66 7.24
C ALA A 244 16.84 2.55 8.19
N HIS A 245 15.87 1.81 8.75
CA HIS A 245 16.12 0.74 9.71
C HIS A 245 15.75 -0.61 9.13
N ILE A 246 16.47 -1.66 9.54
CA ILE A 246 16.26 -3.05 9.11
C ILE A 246 14.83 -3.56 9.39
N HIS A 247 14.19 -3.04 10.44
CA HIS A 247 12.81 -3.36 10.80
C HIS A 247 11.82 -3.18 9.64
N TYR A 248 12.05 -2.19 8.74
CA TYR A 248 11.17 -1.95 7.59
C TYR A 248 11.25 -3.03 6.50
N VAL A 249 12.28 -3.90 6.55
CA VAL A 249 12.40 -5.08 5.68
C VAL A 249 11.85 -6.32 6.34
N HIS A 250 11.69 -6.32 7.68
CA HIS A 250 11.28 -7.48 8.46
C HIS A 250 9.86 -7.93 8.12
N PHE A 251 9.61 -9.25 8.13
CA PHE A 251 8.32 -9.84 7.73
C PHE A 251 7.12 -9.34 8.58
N GLU A 252 7.38 -8.84 9.78
CA GLU A 252 6.37 -8.26 10.67
C GLU A 252 5.62 -7.10 10.00
N ILE A 253 6.33 -6.24 9.25
CA ILE A 253 5.70 -5.18 8.44
C ILE A 253 4.79 -5.77 7.36
N SER A 254 5.18 -6.89 6.74
CA SER A 254 4.28 -7.61 5.82
C SER A 254 3.02 -8.09 6.52
N GLY A 255 3.15 -8.62 7.73
CA GLY A 255 2.02 -9.03 8.57
C GLY A 255 1.09 -7.85 8.89
N ASN A 256 1.64 -6.69 9.26
CA ASN A 256 0.86 -5.48 9.52
C ASN A 256 0.09 -4.99 8.29
N ILE A 257 0.73 -5.00 7.10
CA ILE A 257 0.05 -4.62 5.84
C ILE A 257 -1.08 -5.62 5.50
N VAL A 258 -0.86 -6.92 5.70
CA VAL A 258 -1.90 -7.95 5.55
C VAL A 258 -3.06 -7.68 6.51
N MET A 259 -2.78 -7.38 7.78
CA MET A 259 -3.80 -7.02 8.77
C MET A 259 -4.63 -5.81 8.33
N MET A 260 -3.98 -4.76 7.80
CA MET A 260 -4.67 -3.57 7.30
C MET A 260 -5.65 -3.91 6.17
N VAL A 261 -5.24 -4.74 5.21
CA VAL A 261 -6.08 -5.12 4.07
C VAL A 261 -7.25 -6.01 4.50
N LEU A 262 -7.00 -7.01 5.35
CA LEU A 262 -8.04 -7.93 5.84
C LEU A 262 -9.05 -7.21 6.73
N THR A 263 -8.59 -6.37 7.66
CA THR A 263 -9.44 -5.58 8.55
C THR A 263 -10.29 -4.57 7.78
N GLY A 264 -9.67 -3.89 6.81
CA GLY A 264 -10.36 -2.91 5.98
C GLY A 264 -11.39 -3.52 5.02
N GLY A 265 -11.09 -4.69 4.48
CA GLY A 265 -11.91 -5.41 3.48
C GLY A 265 -11.23 -5.49 2.12
N MET A 266 -10.71 -6.68 1.82
CA MET A 266 -9.98 -6.95 0.59
C MET A 266 -10.83 -6.80 -0.67
N GLY A 267 -10.23 -6.27 -1.74
CA GLY A 267 -10.87 -6.09 -3.06
C GLY A 267 -11.80 -4.89 -3.15
N THR A 268 -11.73 -3.95 -2.21
CA THR A 268 -12.59 -2.75 -2.21
C THR A 268 -11.83 -1.45 -2.44
N LEU A 269 -10.51 -1.48 -2.49
CA LEU A 269 -9.56 -0.38 -2.62
C LEU A 269 -9.64 0.67 -1.49
N PHE A 270 -10.84 1.07 -1.06
CA PHE A 270 -11.07 1.98 0.07
C PHE A 270 -10.97 1.28 1.41
N GLY A 271 -11.29 -0.02 1.46
CA GLY A 271 -11.16 -0.85 2.65
C GLY A 271 -9.74 -0.84 3.21
N PRO A 272 -8.71 -1.18 2.43
CA PRO A 272 -7.32 -1.13 2.88
C PRO A 272 -6.89 0.21 3.47
N VAL A 273 -7.38 1.33 2.91
CA VAL A 273 -7.12 2.68 3.44
C VAL A 273 -7.75 2.87 4.82
N MET A 274 -9.00 2.42 5.00
CA MET A 274 -9.66 2.43 6.31
C MET A 274 -8.98 1.48 7.30
N GLY A 275 -8.55 0.31 6.82
CA GLY A 275 -7.81 -0.65 7.62
C GLY A 275 -6.46 -0.08 8.10
N ALA A 276 -5.72 0.58 7.23
CA ALA A 276 -4.49 1.26 7.60
C ALA A 276 -4.73 2.35 8.65
N PHE A 277 -5.78 3.16 8.48
CA PHE A 277 -6.15 4.17 9.47
C PHE A 277 -6.40 3.55 10.85
N ILE A 278 -7.19 2.48 10.91
CA ILE A 278 -7.56 1.86 12.19
C ILE A 278 -6.37 1.14 12.81
N ILE A 279 -5.60 0.38 12.03
CA ILE A 279 -4.48 -0.41 12.56
C ILE A 279 -3.35 0.52 13.05
N VAL A 280 -2.98 1.55 12.29
CA VAL A 280 -1.93 2.49 12.70
C VAL A 280 -2.38 3.29 13.93
N LEU A 281 -3.61 3.80 13.94
CA LEU A 281 -4.16 4.51 15.09
C LEU A 281 -4.27 3.61 16.34
N ALA A 282 -4.73 2.36 16.16
CA ALA A 282 -4.81 1.41 17.26
C ALA A 282 -3.42 1.03 17.80
N SER A 283 -2.43 0.88 16.92
CA SER A 283 -1.04 0.61 17.29
C SER A 283 -0.45 1.76 18.12
N ASP A 284 -0.67 3.01 17.66
CA ASP A 284 -0.21 4.21 18.37
C ASP A 284 -0.84 4.33 19.75
N LEU A 285 -2.17 4.19 19.85
CA LEU A 285 -2.88 4.23 21.13
C LEU A 285 -2.51 3.06 22.05
N ALA A 286 -2.36 1.85 21.50
CA ALA A 286 -2.02 0.68 22.29
C ALA A 286 -0.59 0.76 22.84
N SER A 287 0.35 1.28 22.06
CA SER A 287 1.75 1.48 22.49
C SER A 287 1.88 2.53 23.60
N ALA A 288 1.01 3.54 23.59
CA ALA A 288 0.94 4.56 24.65
C ALA A 288 0.35 4.01 25.96
N LEU A 289 -0.48 2.96 25.90
CA LEU A 289 -1.18 2.42 27.07
C LEU A 289 -0.44 1.26 27.73
N TRP A 290 0.28 0.43 26.95
CA TRP A 290 0.88 -0.78 27.48
C TRP A 290 2.10 -1.24 26.65
N ASP A 291 3.19 -1.59 27.35
CA ASP A 291 4.45 -2.05 26.72
C ASP A 291 4.27 -3.30 25.86
N ARG A 292 3.28 -4.14 26.15
CA ARG A 292 2.97 -5.36 25.36
C ARG A 292 1.85 -5.13 24.35
N TRP A 293 1.82 -3.98 23.71
CA TRP A 293 0.81 -3.57 22.74
C TRP A 293 0.61 -4.56 21.57
N MET A 294 1.63 -5.35 21.22
CA MET A 294 1.53 -6.40 20.20
C MET A 294 0.48 -7.47 20.52
N LEU A 295 0.24 -7.78 21.83
CA LEU A 295 -0.83 -8.68 22.24
C LEU A 295 -2.20 -8.09 21.94
N ILE A 296 -2.36 -6.79 22.18
CA ILE A 296 -3.61 -6.07 21.87
C ILE A 296 -3.85 -6.12 20.36
N MET A 297 -2.82 -5.87 19.55
CA MET A 297 -2.92 -5.91 18.08
C MET A 297 -3.26 -7.30 17.57
N GLY A 298 -2.64 -8.36 18.12
CA GLY A 298 -2.98 -9.74 17.80
C GLY A 298 -4.42 -10.10 18.14
N GLY A 299 -4.91 -9.69 19.33
CA GLY A 299 -6.30 -9.87 19.74
C GLY A 299 -7.28 -9.13 18.85
N LEU A 300 -6.98 -7.88 18.50
CA LEU A 300 -7.75 -7.07 17.57
C LEU A 300 -7.84 -7.72 16.19
N PHE A 301 -6.73 -8.25 15.69
CA PHE A 301 -6.70 -8.96 14.41
C PHE A 301 -7.59 -10.21 14.43
N ILE A 302 -7.47 -11.06 15.46
CA ILE A 302 -8.32 -12.25 15.64
C ILE A 302 -9.80 -11.83 15.67
N PHE A 303 -10.13 -10.79 16.41
CA PHE A 303 -11.49 -10.26 16.47
C PHE A 303 -12.02 -9.87 15.08
N PHE A 304 -11.27 -9.09 14.30
CA PHE A 304 -11.71 -8.68 12.97
C PHE A 304 -11.83 -9.86 12.00
N VAL A 305 -10.88 -10.80 12.01
CA VAL A 305 -10.92 -11.99 11.13
C VAL A 305 -12.14 -12.89 11.42
N LEU A 306 -12.47 -13.06 12.71
CA LEU A 306 -13.61 -13.92 13.09
C LEU A 306 -14.97 -13.26 12.88
N PHE A 307 -15.09 -11.97 13.20
CA PHE A 307 -16.40 -11.29 13.25
C PHE A 307 -16.68 -10.43 12.01
N ALA A 308 -15.67 -9.91 11.33
CA ALA A 308 -15.83 -9.01 10.18
C ALA A 308 -15.48 -9.70 8.84
N ARG A 309 -16.20 -10.76 8.49
CA ARG A 309 -15.98 -11.55 7.25
C ARG A 309 -15.94 -10.76 5.93
N GLY A 310 -16.43 -9.51 5.91
CA GLY A 310 -16.38 -8.60 4.75
C GLY A 310 -15.50 -7.37 5.00
N GLY A 311 -14.73 -7.35 6.10
CA GLY A 311 -14.00 -6.17 6.55
C GLY A 311 -14.93 -5.04 7.00
N LEU A 312 -14.32 -3.96 7.46
CA LEU A 312 -15.04 -2.75 7.89
C LEU A 312 -15.83 -2.09 6.76
N TRP A 313 -15.29 -2.13 5.56
CA TRP A 313 -15.99 -1.62 4.38
C TRP A 313 -17.30 -2.36 4.09
N GLY A 314 -17.30 -3.68 4.23
CA GLY A 314 -18.52 -4.50 4.09
C GLY A 314 -19.57 -4.19 5.16
N LEU A 315 -19.17 -3.90 6.38
CA LEU A 315 -20.07 -3.43 7.45
C LEU A 315 -20.64 -2.06 7.14
N PHE A 316 -19.80 -1.13 6.69
CA PHE A 316 -20.20 0.22 6.30
C PHE A 316 -21.19 0.22 5.13
N GLU A 317 -20.97 -0.62 4.14
CA GLU A 317 -21.87 -0.79 2.99
C GLU A 317 -23.23 -1.38 3.39
N LYS A 318 -23.25 -2.33 4.33
CA LYS A 318 -24.49 -2.87 4.90
C LYS A 318 -25.27 -1.80 5.66
N LEU A 319 -24.61 -0.98 6.47
CA LEU A 319 -25.23 0.11 7.21
C LEU A 319 -25.81 1.19 6.27
N LEU A 320 -25.13 1.51 5.18
CA LEU A 320 -25.63 2.45 4.16
C LEU A 320 -26.83 1.88 3.40
N LYS A 321 -26.85 0.58 3.12
CA LYS A 321 -27.98 -0.09 2.45
C LYS A 321 -29.19 -0.29 3.38
N MET A 322 -29.01 -0.29 4.70
CA MET A 322 -30.07 -0.34 5.71
C MET A 322 -30.79 1.01 5.92
N ARG A 323 -30.34 2.13 5.31
CA ARG A 323 -31.14 3.36 5.30
C ARG A 323 -32.40 3.10 4.48
N PRO A 324 -33.61 3.08 5.12
CA PRO A 324 -34.84 2.82 4.42
C PRO A 324 -35.02 3.87 3.31
N ALA A 325 -35.35 3.40 2.12
CA ALA A 325 -35.84 4.25 1.05
C ALA A 325 -36.98 5.09 1.62
N ARG A 326 -36.72 6.36 1.91
CA ARG A 326 -37.70 7.33 2.43
C ARG A 326 -38.81 7.42 1.38
N GLY A 327 -39.97 6.90 1.77
CA GLY A 327 -41.27 6.85 1.14
C GLY A 327 -41.42 7.59 -0.18
N LYS A 328 -41.69 6.85 -1.24
CA LYS A 328 -42.65 7.30 -2.24
C LYS A 328 -44.03 7.32 -1.55
N LYS A 329 -44.42 8.46 -1.00
CA LYS A 329 -45.83 8.74 -0.79
C LYS A 329 -46.44 8.99 -2.17
N ASN A 330 -47.47 8.24 -2.42
CA ASN A 330 -48.40 8.41 -3.55
C ASN A 330 -48.82 9.85 -3.76
#